data_56f53687b4f9bda09b5769cc8ac7dc20
#
_entry.id   56f53687b4f9bda09b5769cc8ac7dc20
#
_cell.length_a   1.000
_cell.length_b   1.000
_cell.length_c   1.000
_cell.angle_alpha   90.00
_cell.angle_beta   90.00
_cell.angle_gamma   90.00
#
_symmetry.space_group_name_H-M   'P 1'
#
loop_
_entity.id
_entity.type
_entity.pdbx_description
1 polymer ?
#
loop_
_entity_poly.entity_id
_entity_poly.type
_entity_poly.pdbx_seq_one_letter_code
_entity_poly.pdbx_strand_id
1 'polypeptide(L)'
;MSRPTTPPSKRLIRADFHNHTHYSPDSILAPKQFVREARRRGLTTAAITDHNTIRGALAVREIADFPVIIGEEVKSADGEILGLFLSEDIPRDLPASETIARIKHQGGIVGVPHPFDSLRSALREDVLLALIDQIDFIEALNARMVFSSHNGKARAFASEHGLPVTAGSDAHSSSEVARVHVEMPPFEGPCDFIAALRRGRLTGRLSSPLVHLISRYAYLRRALGWKPA
;
A
#
# COMPACT_ATOMS: atom_id res chain seq x y z
N MET A 1 14.04 -24.24 41.25
CA MET A 1 12.89 -23.69 40.50
C MET A 1 13.41 -22.66 39.52
N SER A 2 13.53 -23.05 38.26
CA SER A 2 14.01 -22.18 37.18
C SER A 2 12.90 -21.22 36.77
N ARG A 3 13.16 -19.90 36.79
CA ARG A 3 12.21 -18.89 36.29
C ARG A 3 12.03 -19.11 34.78
N PRO A 4 10.78 -19.07 34.27
CA PRO A 4 10.58 -19.11 32.84
C PRO A 4 11.19 -17.85 32.22
N THR A 5 12.19 -18.01 31.36
CA THR A 5 12.74 -16.92 30.55
C THR A 5 11.70 -16.54 29.50
N THR A 6 11.04 -15.41 29.69
CA THR A 6 10.20 -14.82 28.66
C THR A 6 11.07 -14.56 27.42
N PRO A 7 10.73 -15.08 26.24
CA PRO A 7 11.50 -14.80 25.03
C PRO A 7 11.53 -13.28 24.81
N PRO A 8 12.64 -12.70 24.31
CA PRO A 8 12.72 -11.27 24.05
C PRO A 8 11.59 -10.86 23.11
N SER A 9 10.81 -9.84 23.52
CA SER A 9 9.75 -9.31 22.69
C SER A 9 10.38 -8.86 21.36
N LYS A 10 10.04 -9.52 20.26
CA LYS A 10 10.51 -9.08 18.93
C LYS A 10 10.08 -7.62 18.75
N ARG A 11 11.05 -6.74 18.48
CA ARG A 11 10.80 -5.31 18.28
C ARG A 11 9.78 -5.14 17.15
N LEU A 12 8.75 -4.32 17.37
CA LEU A 12 7.76 -4.03 16.33
C LEU A 12 8.43 -3.40 15.11
N ILE A 13 7.98 -3.78 13.94
CA ILE A 13 8.33 -3.13 12.68
C ILE A 13 7.41 -1.92 12.44
N ARG A 14 7.91 -0.96 11.65
CA ARG A 14 7.14 0.18 11.13
C ARG A 14 7.03 0.00 9.62
N ALA A 15 5.83 -0.36 9.16
CA ALA A 15 5.58 -0.74 7.78
C ALA A 15 4.57 0.19 7.10
N ASP A 16 4.90 0.65 5.90
CA ASP A 16 4.03 1.44 5.03
C ASP A 16 3.70 0.61 3.79
N PHE A 17 2.41 0.34 3.57
CA PHE A 17 1.97 -0.67 2.60
C PHE A 17 1.46 -0.10 1.28
N HIS A 18 1.53 1.23 1.07
CA HIS A 18 1.08 1.85 -0.16
C HIS A 18 1.98 3.05 -0.51
N ASN A 19 2.81 2.90 -1.54
CA ASN A 19 3.73 3.93 -1.99
C ASN A 19 3.97 3.81 -3.50
N HIS A 20 4.12 4.96 -4.17
CA HIS A 20 4.40 5.07 -5.59
C HIS A 20 5.77 5.65 -5.85
N THR A 21 6.42 5.13 -6.87
CA THR A 21 7.65 5.69 -7.42
C THR A 21 7.39 6.38 -8.75
N HIS A 22 8.43 6.91 -9.38
CA HIS A 22 8.31 7.50 -10.71
C HIS A 22 7.94 6.48 -11.82
N TYR A 23 7.78 5.19 -11.51
CA TYR A 23 7.21 4.21 -12.43
C TYR A 23 5.68 4.39 -12.55
N SER A 24 5.02 4.94 -11.55
CA SER A 24 3.64 5.46 -11.66
C SER A 24 3.59 6.75 -12.46
N PRO A 25 2.58 6.95 -13.32
CA PRO A 25 2.51 8.13 -14.19
C PRO A 25 2.33 9.45 -13.44
N ASP A 26 1.84 9.41 -12.23
CA ASP A 26 1.48 10.53 -11.35
C ASP A 26 2.45 10.75 -10.19
N SER A 27 3.55 10.00 -10.15
CA SER A 27 4.58 10.15 -9.12
C SER A 27 5.89 10.71 -9.68
N ILE A 28 6.54 11.57 -8.89
CA ILE A 28 7.90 12.11 -9.17
C ILE A 28 8.96 11.48 -8.27
N LEU A 29 8.59 10.54 -7.41
CA LEU A 29 9.44 9.99 -6.38
C LEU A 29 10.38 8.92 -6.96
N ALA A 30 11.66 9.25 -7.10
CA ALA A 30 12.64 8.27 -7.56
C ALA A 30 12.91 7.19 -6.48
N PRO A 31 13.21 5.92 -6.86
CA PRO A 31 13.52 4.83 -5.93
C PRO A 31 14.58 5.19 -4.87
N LYS A 32 15.68 5.83 -5.28
CA LYS A 32 16.73 6.29 -4.35
C LYS A 32 16.22 7.33 -3.35
N GLN A 33 15.32 8.20 -3.77
CA GLN A 33 14.70 9.20 -2.88
C GLN A 33 13.76 8.53 -1.89
N PHE A 34 12.95 7.56 -2.34
CA PHE A 34 12.10 6.77 -1.46
C PHE A 34 12.93 6.10 -0.34
N VAL A 35 13.96 5.33 -0.69
CA VAL A 35 14.81 4.62 0.28
C VAL A 35 15.43 5.58 1.29
N ARG A 36 15.98 6.72 0.83
CA ARG A 36 16.55 7.74 1.73
C ARG A 36 15.52 8.28 2.72
N GLU A 37 14.32 8.62 2.25
CA GLU A 37 13.27 9.19 3.11
C GLU A 37 12.68 8.15 4.05
N ALA A 38 12.48 6.90 3.59
CA ALA A 38 12.03 5.79 4.40
C ALA A 38 12.96 5.55 5.60
N ARG A 39 14.28 5.48 5.35
CA ARG A 39 15.30 5.39 6.41
C ARG A 39 15.24 6.58 7.37
N ARG A 40 15.25 7.80 6.84
CA ARG A 40 15.24 9.02 7.64
C ARG A 40 14.02 9.10 8.57
N ARG A 41 12.90 8.55 8.13
CA ARG A 41 11.64 8.55 8.91
C ARG A 41 11.42 7.27 9.71
N GLY A 42 12.38 6.33 9.66
CA GLY A 42 12.41 5.14 10.51
C GLY A 42 11.44 4.05 10.07
N LEU A 43 11.09 3.95 8.77
CA LEU A 43 10.46 2.75 8.25
C LEU A 43 11.46 1.59 8.30
N THR A 44 10.95 0.42 8.63
CA THR A 44 11.71 -0.83 8.69
C THR A 44 11.20 -1.85 7.68
N THR A 45 10.08 -1.57 7.01
CA THR A 45 9.49 -2.37 5.94
C THR A 45 8.63 -1.44 5.09
N ALA A 46 8.55 -1.66 3.79
CA ALA A 46 7.65 -0.94 2.91
C ALA A 46 7.12 -1.83 1.78
N ALA A 47 5.89 -1.60 1.34
CA ALA A 47 5.42 -2.04 0.03
C ALA A 47 5.54 -0.89 -0.97
N ILE A 48 5.96 -1.21 -2.18
CA ILE A 48 5.89 -0.32 -3.33
C ILE A 48 4.83 -0.89 -4.26
N THR A 49 3.87 -0.06 -4.61
CA THR A 49 2.62 -0.44 -5.26
C THR A 49 2.32 0.48 -6.42
N ASP A 50 3.29 0.65 -7.32
CA ASP A 50 3.13 1.50 -8.50
C ASP A 50 1.91 1.08 -9.32
N HIS A 51 1.27 2.03 -9.99
CA HIS A 51 0.12 1.78 -10.84
C HIS A 51 0.46 0.85 -11.99
N ASN A 52 -0.17 -0.33 -12.00
CA ASN A 52 -0.14 -1.34 -13.08
C ASN A 52 1.28 -1.79 -13.44
N THR A 53 2.20 -1.86 -12.46
CA THR A 53 3.54 -2.41 -12.64
C THR A 53 4.26 -2.65 -11.31
N ILE A 54 5.02 -3.75 -11.23
CA ILE A 54 5.91 -4.05 -10.10
C ILE A 54 7.32 -3.48 -10.29
N ARG A 55 7.63 -2.81 -11.41
CA ARG A 55 9.00 -2.38 -11.76
C ARG A 55 9.62 -1.46 -10.73
N GLY A 56 8.84 -0.53 -10.17
CA GLY A 56 9.33 0.36 -9.11
C GLY A 56 9.65 -0.39 -7.83
N ALA A 57 8.83 -1.38 -7.47
CA ALA A 57 9.09 -2.24 -6.32
C ALA A 57 10.40 -3.03 -6.48
N LEU A 58 10.66 -3.59 -7.67
CA LEU A 58 11.92 -4.27 -7.98
C LEU A 58 13.11 -3.30 -7.86
N ALA A 59 12.99 -2.09 -8.42
CA ALA A 59 14.06 -1.09 -8.36
C ALA A 59 14.35 -0.60 -6.93
N VAL A 60 13.32 -0.47 -6.08
CA VAL A 60 13.51 -0.10 -4.67
C VAL A 60 14.13 -1.27 -3.90
N ARG A 61 13.68 -2.51 -4.13
CA ARG A 61 14.20 -3.70 -3.45
C ARG A 61 15.69 -3.90 -3.71
N GLU A 62 16.17 -3.61 -4.91
CA GLU A 62 17.58 -3.75 -5.29
C GLU A 62 18.51 -2.85 -4.46
N ILE A 63 18.04 -1.68 -4.03
CA ILE A 63 18.86 -0.66 -3.36
C ILE A 63 18.51 -0.43 -1.89
N ALA A 64 17.42 -1.04 -1.39
CA ALA A 64 17.00 -0.89 0.00
C ALA A 64 17.81 -1.83 0.93
N ASP A 65 18.06 -1.37 2.16
CA ASP A 65 18.67 -2.16 3.24
C ASP A 65 17.63 -2.63 4.28
N PHE A 66 16.37 -2.54 3.92
CA PHE A 66 15.22 -3.04 4.68
C PHE A 66 14.30 -3.86 3.76
N PRO A 67 13.46 -4.75 4.31
CA PRO A 67 12.52 -5.55 3.53
C PRO A 67 11.56 -4.68 2.69
N VAL A 68 11.49 -4.98 1.39
CA VAL A 68 10.58 -4.36 0.43
C VAL A 68 9.62 -5.43 -0.11
N ILE A 69 8.33 -5.21 0.08
CA ILE A 69 7.27 -6.03 -0.48
C ILE A 69 7.03 -5.58 -1.91
N ILE A 70 7.09 -6.52 -2.84
CA ILE A 70 6.71 -6.28 -4.22
C ILE A 70 5.20 -6.24 -4.29
N GLY A 71 4.67 -5.10 -4.68
CA GLY A 71 3.24 -4.88 -4.82
C GLY A 71 2.90 -4.09 -6.07
N GLU A 72 1.63 -3.97 -6.31
CA GLU A 72 1.05 -3.24 -7.42
C GLU A 72 -0.32 -2.69 -7.02
N GLU A 73 -0.60 -1.45 -7.37
CA GLU A 73 -1.95 -0.92 -7.37
C GLU A 73 -2.53 -1.10 -8.77
N VAL A 74 -3.33 -2.16 -8.90
CA VAL A 74 -3.92 -2.56 -10.18
C VAL A 74 -5.19 -1.79 -10.43
N LYS A 75 -5.27 -1.09 -11.55
CA LYS A 75 -6.53 -0.51 -12.03
C LYS A 75 -7.37 -1.59 -12.71
N SER A 76 -8.32 -2.15 -12.00
CA SER A 76 -9.35 -3.02 -12.58
C SER A 76 -10.44 -2.22 -13.29
N ALA A 77 -11.34 -2.89 -14.01
CA ALA A 77 -12.53 -2.28 -14.60
C ALA A 77 -13.51 -1.70 -13.56
N ASP A 78 -13.43 -2.18 -12.30
CA ASP A 78 -14.36 -1.86 -11.22
C ASP A 78 -13.76 -0.93 -10.15
N GLY A 79 -12.48 -0.59 -10.27
CA GLY A 79 -11.72 0.25 -9.33
C GLY A 79 -10.35 -0.32 -9.01
N GLU A 80 -9.62 0.33 -8.10
CA GLU A 80 -8.25 -0.01 -7.75
C GLU A 80 -8.19 -1.14 -6.70
N ILE A 81 -7.21 -2.05 -6.88
CA ILE A 81 -6.96 -3.22 -6.02
C ILE A 81 -5.46 -3.28 -5.74
N LEU A 82 -5.07 -3.41 -4.46
CA LEU A 82 -3.68 -3.67 -4.09
C LEU A 82 -3.37 -5.17 -4.14
N GLY A 83 -2.36 -5.53 -4.92
CA GLY A 83 -1.71 -6.83 -4.84
C GLY A 83 -0.39 -6.70 -4.10
N LEU A 84 -0.15 -7.51 -3.09
CA LEU A 84 1.12 -7.58 -2.36
C LEU A 84 1.78 -8.95 -2.55
N PHE A 85 3.10 -9.02 -2.45
CA PHE A 85 3.92 -10.24 -2.65
C PHE A 85 3.84 -10.81 -4.05
N LEU A 86 3.83 -9.93 -5.05
CA LEU A 86 3.75 -10.30 -6.45
C LEU A 86 5.12 -10.68 -7.03
N SER A 87 5.09 -11.49 -8.08
CA SER A 87 6.26 -11.90 -8.88
C SER A 87 6.25 -11.35 -10.31
N GLU A 88 5.08 -10.97 -10.81
CA GLU A 88 4.87 -10.40 -12.15
C GLU A 88 3.73 -9.39 -12.16
N ASP A 89 3.71 -8.51 -13.17
CA ASP A 89 2.67 -7.48 -13.36
C ASP A 89 1.29 -8.13 -13.55
N ILE A 90 0.25 -7.52 -13.00
CA ILE A 90 -1.16 -7.88 -13.25
C ILE A 90 -1.69 -6.97 -14.37
N PRO A 91 -2.27 -7.52 -15.45
CA PRO A 91 -2.87 -6.70 -16.50
C PRO A 91 -3.98 -5.79 -15.95
N ARG A 92 -3.93 -4.53 -16.36
CA ARG A 92 -4.97 -3.55 -16.03
C ARG A 92 -6.28 -3.79 -16.78
N ASP A 93 -7.32 -3.11 -16.34
CA ASP A 93 -8.65 -3.05 -16.97
C ASP A 93 -9.38 -4.42 -17.05
N LEU A 94 -8.92 -5.42 -16.30
CA LEU A 94 -9.64 -6.68 -16.08
C LEU A 94 -10.78 -6.47 -15.07
N PRO A 95 -11.83 -7.31 -15.08
CA PRO A 95 -12.80 -7.36 -13.98
C PRO A 95 -12.11 -7.55 -12.63
N ALA A 96 -12.66 -6.98 -11.56
CA ALA A 96 -12.08 -7.07 -10.22
C ALA A 96 -11.88 -8.53 -9.77
N SER A 97 -12.83 -9.42 -10.08
CA SER A 97 -12.74 -10.84 -9.78
C SER A 97 -11.56 -11.54 -10.46
N GLU A 98 -11.29 -11.21 -11.73
CA GLU A 98 -10.14 -11.74 -12.45
C GLU A 98 -8.82 -11.15 -11.93
N THR A 99 -8.79 -9.85 -11.65
CA THR A 99 -7.63 -9.19 -11.03
C THR A 99 -7.26 -9.88 -9.71
N ILE A 100 -8.24 -10.13 -8.85
CA ILE A 100 -8.05 -10.85 -7.57
C ILE A 100 -7.53 -12.26 -7.80
N ALA A 101 -8.14 -13.00 -8.75
CA ALA A 101 -7.72 -14.36 -9.06
C ALA A 101 -6.24 -14.42 -9.51
N ARG A 102 -5.78 -13.45 -10.31
CA ARG A 102 -4.38 -13.38 -10.76
C ARG A 102 -3.42 -13.04 -9.63
N ILE A 103 -3.80 -12.14 -8.70
CA ILE A 103 -3.02 -11.87 -7.49
C ILE A 103 -2.88 -13.15 -6.65
N LYS A 104 -4.00 -13.83 -6.39
CA LYS A 104 -4.03 -15.08 -5.61
C LYS A 104 -3.23 -16.20 -6.28
N HIS A 105 -3.27 -16.30 -7.62
CA HIS A 105 -2.51 -17.31 -8.38
C HIS A 105 -0.98 -17.18 -8.16
N GLN A 106 -0.48 -15.98 -7.92
CA GLN A 106 0.91 -15.75 -7.57
C GLN A 106 1.23 -16.00 -6.07
N GLY A 107 0.26 -16.43 -5.27
CA GLY A 107 0.38 -16.51 -3.80
C GLY A 107 0.33 -15.14 -3.14
N GLY A 108 -0.13 -14.11 -3.86
CA GLY A 108 -0.23 -12.74 -3.38
C GLY A 108 -1.39 -12.52 -2.40
N ILE A 109 -1.33 -11.39 -1.71
CA ILE A 109 -2.32 -10.91 -0.75
C ILE A 109 -3.11 -9.76 -1.38
N VAL A 110 -4.44 -9.81 -1.27
CA VAL A 110 -5.36 -8.84 -1.89
C VAL A 110 -5.81 -7.80 -0.87
N GLY A 111 -5.59 -6.54 -1.17
CA GLY A 111 -6.10 -5.42 -0.39
C GLY A 111 -6.96 -4.45 -1.20
N VAL A 112 -7.78 -3.67 -0.50
CA VAL A 112 -8.54 -2.58 -1.13
C VAL A 112 -7.95 -1.27 -0.65
N PRO A 113 -7.34 -0.47 -1.56
CA PRO A 113 -6.78 0.83 -1.25
C PRO A 113 -7.90 1.85 -1.04
N HIS A 114 -7.67 2.81 -0.14
CA HIS A 114 -8.53 3.99 0.08
C HIS A 114 -10.02 3.78 -0.28
N PRO A 115 -10.70 2.74 0.25
CA PRO A 115 -12.11 2.50 -0.06
C PRO A 115 -12.94 3.74 0.31
N PHE A 116 -14.03 3.94 -0.42
CA PHE A 116 -14.93 5.07 -0.25
C PHE A 116 -14.37 6.45 -0.62
N ASP A 117 -13.18 6.53 -1.24
CA ASP A 117 -12.68 7.79 -1.79
C ASP A 117 -13.43 8.15 -3.07
N SER A 118 -14.33 9.13 -2.96
CA SER A 118 -15.15 9.60 -4.09
C SER A 118 -14.38 10.44 -5.12
N LEU A 119 -13.12 10.78 -4.84
CA LEU A 119 -12.28 11.62 -5.72
C LEU A 119 -11.28 10.80 -6.53
N ARG A 120 -11.16 9.49 -6.24
CA ARG A 120 -10.24 8.56 -6.91
C ARG A 120 -10.99 7.33 -7.43
N SER A 121 -10.25 6.42 -8.08
CA SER A 121 -10.80 5.18 -8.64
C SER A 121 -10.97 4.08 -7.58
N ALA A 122 -11.56 4.40 -6.42
CA ALA A 122 -11.85 3.40 -5.40
C ALA A 122 -12.69 2.24 -5.95
N LEU A 123 -12.46 1.02 -5.46
CA LEU A 123 -13.28 -0.13 -5.82
C LEU A 123 -14.74 0.13 -5.46
N ARG A 124 -15.65 -0.09 -6.42
CA ARG A 124 -17.08 0.12 -6.20
C ARG A 124 -17.59 -0.72 -5.03
N GLU A 125 -18.43 -0.12 -4.19
CA GLU A 125 -18.90 -0.74 -2.93
C GLU A 125 -19.70 -2.02 -3.17
N ASP A 126 -20.53 -2.06 -4.24
CA ASP A 126 -21.27 -3.25 -4.62
C ASP A 126 -20.37 -4.42 -5.04
N VAL A 127 -19.28 -4.10 -5.75
CA VAL A 127 -18.26 -5.10 -6.15
C VAL A 127 -17.43 -5.53 -4.95
N LEU A 128 -17.04 -4.60 -4.08
CA LEU A 128 -16.32 -4.90 -2.84
C LEU A 128 -17.10 -5.89 -1.98
N LEU A 129 -18.39 -5.63 -1.78
CA LEU A 129 -19.29 -6.53 -1.03
C LEU A 129 -19.44 -7.90 -1.69
N ALA A 130 -19.58 -7.94 -3.01
CA ALA A 130 -19.71 -9.20 -3.76
C ALA A 130 -18.44 -10.08 -3.71
N LEU A 131 -17.27 -9.46 -3.49
CA LEU A 131 -15.97 -10.16 -3.48
C LEU A 131 -15.33 -10.20 -2.08
N ILE A 132 -16.08 -9.86 -1.03
CA ILE A 132 -15.58 -9.64 0.33
C ILE A 132 -14.76 -10.82 0.87
N ASP A 133 -15.19 -12.05 0.59
CA ASP A 133 -14.53 -13.29 1.04
C ASP A 133 -13.17 -13.53 0.37
N GLN A 134 -12.86 -12.77 -0.69
CA GLN A 134 -11.60 -12.87 -1.42
C GLN A 134 -10.61 -11.73 -1.04
N ILE A 135 -11.07 -10.75 -0.25
CA ILE A 135 -10.27 -9.63 0.23
C ILE A 135 -9.57 -10.01 1.53
N ASP A 136 -8.27 -9.76 1.61
CA ASP A 136 -7.46 -10.11 2.76
C ASP A 136 -7.30 -8.96 3.76
N PHE A 137 -7.34 -7.70 3.29
CA PHE A 137 -7.26 -6.51 4.14
C PHE A 137 -7.88 -5.26 3.49
N ILE A 138 -8.16 -4.27 4.34
CA ILE A 138 -8.65 -2.94 3.93
C ILE A 138 -7.62 -1.87 4.31
N GLU A 139 -7.31 -0.95 3.42
CA GLU A 139 -6.54 0.25 3.78
C GLU A 139 -7.44 1.23 4.54
N ALA A 140 -7.33 1.23 5.87
CA ALA A 140 -8.17 2.03 6.75
C ALA A 140 -7.52 3.36 7.19
N LEU A 141 -6.27 3.60 6.79
CA LEU A 141 -5.58 4.87 6.98
C LEU A 141 -4.73 5.20 5.75
N ASN A 142 -5.30 5.93 4.80
CA ASN A 142 -4.56 6.49 3.68
C ASN A 142 -4.25 7.96 3.97
N ALA A 143 -2.95 8.34 3.85
CA ALA A 143 -2.50 9.69 4.20
C ALA A 143 -2.96 10.77 3.22
N ARG A 144 -3.28 10.42 1.96
CA ARG A 144 -3.74 11.37 0.93
C ARG A 144 -5.25 11.61 0.93
N MET A 145 -5.97 10.95 1.82
CA MET A 145 -7.41 11.13 1.95
C MET A 145 -7.77 12.58 2.25
N VAL A 146 -8.53 13.24 1.37
CA VAL A 146 -8.95 14.63 1.54
C VAL A 146 -9.94 14.75 2.70
N PHE A 147 -10.90 13.83 2.78
CA PHE A 147 -11.89 13.77 3.85
C PHE A 147 -11.54 12.65 4.83
N SER A 148 -11.11 13.00 6.03
CA SER A 148 -10.74 12.03 7.08
C SER A 148 -11.89 11.07 7.45
N SER A 149 -13.14 11.44 7.19
CA SER A 149 -14.32 10.58 7.37
C SER A 149 -14.28 9.31 6.53
N HIS A 150 -13.62 9.32 5.35
CA HIS A 150 -13.48 8.12 4.52
C HIS A 150 -12.57 7.08 5.17
N ASN A 151 -11.46 7.49 5.82
CA ASN A 151 -10.66 6.58 6.64
C ASN A 151 -11.49 6.00 7.80
N GLY A 152 -12.40 6.78 8.39
CA GLY A 152 -13.33 6.32 9.41
C GLY A 152 -14.31 5.26 8.89
N LYS A 153 -14.89 5.49 7.70
CA LYS A 153 -15.75 4.50 7.03
C LYS A 153 -15.00 3.21 6.71
N ALA A 154 -13.80 3.31 6.16
CA ALA A 154 -12.96 2.15 5.84
C ALA A 154 -12.67 1.29 7.07
N ARG A 155 -12.38 1.93 8.21
CA ARG A 155 -12.17 1.24 9.48
C ARG A 155 -13.43 0.55 10.01
N ALA A 156 -14.58 1.23 9.95
CA ALA A 156 -15.86 0.67 10.37
C ALA A 156 -16.23 -0.55 9.50
N PHE A 157 -16.10 -0.41 8.18
CA PHE A 157 -16.33 -1.49 7.22
C PHE A 157 -15.43 -2.71 7.49
N ALA A 158 -14.12 -2.49 7.66
CA ALA A 158 -13.20 -3.59 7.97
C ALA A 158 -13.57 -4.30 9.28
N SER A 159 -13.99 -3.54 10.31
CA SER A 159 -14.45 -4.10 11.60
C SER A 159 -15.72 -4.93 11.44
N GLU A 160 -16.69 -4.45 10.66
CA GLU A 160 -17.96 -5.15 10.39
C GLU A 160 -17.73 -6.50 9.70
N HIS A 161 -16.78 -6.55 8.76
CA HIS A 161 -16.47 -7.75 7.99
C HIS A 161 -15.29 -8.57 8.57
N GLY A 162 -14.76 -8.23 9.75
CA GLY A 162 -13.67 -8.97 10.41
C GLY A 162 -12.34 -8.94 9.65
N LEU A 163 -12.14 -7.96 8.76
CA LEU A 163 -10.92 -7.80 7.96
C LEU A 163 -9.84 -7.04 8.73
N PRO A 164 -8.56 -7.43 8.62
CA PRO A 164 -7.46 -6.65 9.13
C PRO A 164 -7.30 -5.34 8.34
N VAL A 165 -6.61 -4.37 8.95
CA VAL A 165 -6.46 -3.03 8.37
C VAL A 165 -5.01 -2.65 8.16
N THR A 166 -4.73 -1.92 7.06
CA THR A 166 -3.43 -1.35 6.76
C THR A 166 -3.42 0.17 6.80
N ALA A 167 -2.20 0.73 6.73
CA ALA A 167 -1.95 2.14 6.49
C ALA A 167 -1.04 2.29 5.26
N GLY A 168 -1.34 3.28 4.43
CA GLY A 168 -0.57 3.66 3.27
C GLY A 168 -0.36 5.17 3.19
N SER A 169 0.91 5.58 3.05
CA SER A 169 1.22 6.99 2.79
C SER A 169 0.76 7.42 1.41
N ASP A 170 0.64 6.46 0.50
CA ASP A 170 0.26 6.71 -0.88
C ASP A 170 1.18 7.78 -1.49
N ALA A 171 2.49 7.65 -1.16
CA ALA A 171 3.48 8.69 -1.39
C ALA A 171 3.81 8.80 -2.88
N HIS A 172 3.70 10.01 -3.43
CA HIS A 172 4.05 10.36 -4.81
C HIS A 172 5.23 11.35 -4.87
N SER A 173 5.69 11.78 -3.70
CA SER A 173 6.85 12.66 -3.53
C SER A 173 7.58 12.36 -2.23
N SER A 174 8.82 12.85 -2.11
CA SER A 174 9.66 12.66 -0.92
C SER A 174 9.01 13.18 0.38
N SER A 175 8.17 14.20 0.31
CA SER A 175 7.50 14.78 1.47
C SER A 175 6.40 13.89 2.05
N GLU A 176 5.87 12.96 1.25
CA GLU A 176 4.74 12.09 1.60
C GLU A 176 5.18 10.74 2.18
N VAL A 177 6.43 10.29 1.95
CA VAL A 177 6.94 9.00 2.44
C VAL A 177 6.76 8.88 3.94
N ALA A 178 6.26 7.74 4.43
CA ALA A 178 6.07 7.44 5.85
C ALA A 178 5.21 8.47 6.62
N ARG A 179 4.22 9.08 5.97
CA ARG A 179 3.24 9.95 6.65
C ARG A 179 2.37 9.14 7.60
N VAL A 180 2.04 7.92 7.20
CA VAL A 180 1.37 6.92 8.01
C VAL A 180 2.10 5.58 7.91
N HIS A 181 1.90 4.70 8.87
CA HIS A 181 2.47 3.36 8.89
C HIS A 181 1.71 2.46 9.87
N VAL A 182 1.94 1.17 9.79
CA VAL A 182 1.51 0.17 10.76
C VAL A 182 2.69 -0.18 11.66
N GLU A 183 2.51 -0.08 12.98
CA GLU A 183 3.41 -0.70 13.96
C GLU A 183 2.90 -2.10 14.26
N MET A 184 3.64 -3.14 13.87
CA MET A 184 3.19 -4.52 13.95
C MET A 184 4.34 -5.49 14.24
N PRO A 185 4.06 -6.73 14.68
CA PRO A 185 5.09 -7.77 14.78
C PRO A 185 5.76 -8.01 13.42
N PRO A 186 7.05 -8.41 13.40
CA PRO A 186 7.69 -8.83 12.16
C PRO A 186 7.04 -10.10 11.60
N PHE A 187 7.12 -10.26 10.26
CA PHE A 187 6.61 -11.39 9.49
C PHE A 187 7.64 -11.80 8.42
N GLU A 188 7.54 -13.01 7.92
CA GLU A 188 8.51 -13.61 6.97
C GLU A 188 7.89 -13.93 5.59
N GLY A 189 6.77 -13.31 5.25
CA GLY A 189 6.14 -13.50 3.94
C GLY A 189 4.62 -13.45 4.01
N PRO A 190 3.92 -13.84 2.93
CA PRO A 190 2.46 -13.75 2.87
C PRO A 190 1.74 -14.64 3.91
N CYS A 191 2.34 -15.79 4.30
CA CYS A 191 1.68 -16.76 5.17
C CYS A 191 1.41 -16.23 6.59
N ASP A 192 2.31 -15.45 7.15
CA ASP A 192 2.17 -14.89 8.50
C ASP A 192 1.85 -13.38 8.52
N PHE A 193 1.86 -12.73 7.35
CA PHE A 193 1.56 -11.31 7.19
C PHE A 193 0.20 -10.94 7.79
N ILE A 194 -0.86 -11.65 7.44
CA ILE A 194 -2.22 -11.36 7.92
C ILE A 194 -2.33 -11.52 9.45
N ALA A 195 -1.70 -12.55 10.02
CA ALA A 195 -1.68 -12.75 11.46
C ALA A 195 -0.90 -11.63 12.19
N ALA A 196 0.21 -11.17 11.63
CA ALA A 196 0.95 -10.04 12.14
C ALA A 196 0.17 -8.73 12.01
N LEU A 197 -0.51 -8.51 10.86
CA LEU A 197 -1.30 -7.32 10.57
C LEU A 197 -2.48 -7.16 11.53
N ARG A 198 -3.17 -8.26 11.90
CA ARG A 198 -4.26 -8.25 12.91
C ARG A 198 -3.82 -7.72 14.28
N ARG A 199 -2.51 -7.73 14.57
CA ARG A 199 -1.90 -7.21 15.80
C ARG A 199 -1.30 -5.83 15.62
N GLY A 200 -1.45 -5.26 14.41
CA GLY A 200 -0.91 -3.97 14.03
C GLY A 200 -1.68 -2.79 14.61
N ARG A 201 -0.98 -1.67 14.76
CA ARG A 201 -1.56 -0.39 15.14
C ARG A 201 -1.27 0.64 14.06
N LEU A 202 -2.31 1.27 13.52
CA LEU A 202 -2.18 2.35 12.54
C LEU A 202 -1.71 3.63 13.23
N THR A 203 -0.70 4.27 12.66
CA THR A 203 -0.06 5.47 13.22
C THR A 203 0.29 6.46 12.12
N GLY A 204 0.21 7.75 12.41
CA GLY A 204 0.67 8.80 11.51
C GLY A 204 -0.30 9.96 11.36
N ARG A 205 -0.09 10.77 10.33
CA ARG A 205 -0.85 12.00 10.05
C ARG A 205 -1.14 12.11 8.56
N LEU A 206 -2.29 12.66 8.21
CA LEU A 206 -2.66 12.92 6.82
C LEU A 206 -1.68 13.92 6.17
N SER A 207 -1.53 13.79 4.87
CA SER A 207 -0.84 14.76 4.02
C SER A 207 -1.71 16.00 3.83
N SER A 208 -1.08 17.12 3.46
CA SER A 208 -1.84 18.29 3.01
C SER A 208 -2.57 17.96 1.70
N PRO A 209 -3.81 18.42 1.49
CA PRO A 209 -4.50 18.26 0.21
C PRO A 209 -3.73 18.83 -1.00
N LEU A 210 -2.79 19.75 -0.77
CA LEU A 210 -1.93 20.30 -1.83
C LEU A 210 -1.03 19.25 -2.49
N VAL A 211 -0.81 18.08 -1.88
CA VAL A 211 -0.02 17.00 -2.49
C VAL A 211 -0.64 16.48 -3.79
N HIS A 212 -1.94 16.62 -3.98
CA HIS A 212 -2.60 16.26 -5.25
C HIS A 212 -2.13 17.12 -6.45
N LEU A 213 -1.63 18.34 -6.18
CA LEU A 213 -1.00 19.16 -7.24
C LEU A 213 0.29 18.53 -7.76
N ILE A 214 1.00 17.77 -6.93
CA ILE A 214 2.22 17.06 -7.33
C ILE A 214 1.89 15.98 -8.35
N SER A 215 0.84 15.20 -8.12
CA SER A 215 0.38 14.19 -9.09
C SER A 215 -0.05 14.81 -10.42
N ARG A 216 -0.78 15.93 -10.38
CA ARG A 216 -1.13 16.67 -11.61
C ARG A 216 0.11 17.17 -12.35
N TYR A 217 1.09 17.68 -11.62
CA TYR A 217 2.38 18.11 -12.20
C TYR A 217 3.13 16.92 -12.82
N ALA A 218 3.15 15.76 -12.16
CA ALA A 218 3.80 14.55 -12.68
C ALA A 218 3.17 14.10 -14.01
N TYR A 219 1.84 14.05 -14.08
CA TYR A 219 1.12 13.76 -15.33
C TYR A 219 1.46 14.75 -16.43
N LEU A 220 1.46 16.05 -16.14
CA LEU A 220 1.79 17.09 -17.12
C LEU A 220 3.21 16.93 -17.65
N ARG A 221 4.20 16.70 -16.76
CA ARG A 221 5.58 16.46 -17.17
C ARG A 221 5.71 15.28 -18.14
N ARG A 222 5.01 14.17 -17.86
CA ARG A 222 5.00 12.99 -18.73
C ARG A 222 4.36 13.28 -20.08
N ALA A 223 3.24 14.00 -20.11
CA ALA A 223 2.58 14.43 -21.34
C ALA A 223 3.49 15.32 -22.21
N LEU A 224 4.40 16.07 -21.57
CA LEU A 224 5.41 16.89 -22.25
C LEU A 224 6.70 16.11 -22.60
N GLY A 225 6.68 14.77 -22.51
CA GLY A 225 7.77 13.90 -22.95
C GLY A 225 8.86 13.62 -21.92
N TRP A 226 8.69 14.06 -20.66
CA TRP A 226 9.66 13.69 -19.62
C TRP A 226 9.60 12.19 -19.33
N LYS A 227 10.76 11.55 -19.32
CA LYS A 227 10.93 10.14 -18.90
C LYS A 227 11.82 10.11 -17.67
N PRO A 228 11.47 9.33 -16.63
CA PRO A 228 12.38 9.09 -15.51
C PRO A 228 13.64 8.36 -16.03
N ALA A 229 14.78 8.71 -15.47
CA ALA A 229 16.05 8.05 -15.74
C ALA A 229 16.10 6.68 -15.07
#